data_cbc4ea7ac68cea040603eabe1b5a28cd
#
_entry.id   cbc4ea7ac68cea040603eabe1b5a28cd
#
_cell.length_a   1.000
_cell.length_b   1.000
_cell.length_c   1.000
_cell.angle_alpha   90.00
_cell.angle_beta   90.00
_cell.angle_gamma   90.00
#
_symmetry.space_group_name_H-M   'P 1'
#
loop_
_entity.id
_entity.type
_entity.pdbx_description
1 polymer ?
#
loop_
_entity_poly.entity_id
_entity_poly.type
_entity_poly.pdbx_seq_one_letter_code
_entity_poly.pdbx_strand_id
1 'polypeptide(L)'
;MLNSSPKTSTRSSIRRLLVAGAAVAGLSACKSLTSVEASFDNVTAALSVYAINGSPPGAPTAMSLFNGFPSHADQAFAYDFAFDIDTSGKVVLIPARQLATQLSAPYSVGLQVVPGVFAAVDRAPKSGYTVDSLLVVGVRSVVAIESHDFSRCQFAIKGQSYFSKLVVDSIDLATRKISATVTVNRNCGFTSFADGRPKD
;
A
#
# COMPACT_ATOMS: atom_id res chain seq x y z
N MET A 1 12.39 -9.10 -89.23
CA MET A 1 11.41 -9.44 -88.23
C MET A 1 12.13 -9.90 -86.95
N LEU A 2 12.29 -9.02 -86.02
CA LEU A 2 12.97 -9.31 -84.72
C LEU A 2 11.95 -8.98 -83.62
N ASN A 3 11.58 -10.05 -82.91
CA ASN A 3 10.60 -10.05 -81.87
C ASN A 3 11.35 -9.81 -80.52
N SER A 4 11.17 -8.68 -79.86
CA SER A 4 11.76 -8.35 -78.59
C SER A 4 10.70 -8.50 -77.49
N SER A 5 10.93 -9.47 -76.62
CA SER A 5 10.11 -9.79 -75.40
C SER A 5 10.47 -8.84 -74.24
N PRO A 6 9.54 -8.28 -73.46
CA PRO A 6 9.87 -7.44 -72.34
C PRO A 6 10.21 -8.29 -71.10
N LYS A 7 11.37 -8.04 -70.46
CA LYS A 7 11.73 -8.58 -69.16
C LYS A 7 11.02 -7.82 -68.03
N THR A 8 10.05 -8.43 -67.41
CA THR A 8 9.39 -7.94 -66.20
C THR A 8 10.34 -8.02 -64.98
N SER A 9 10.60 -6.86 -64.38
CA SER A 9 11.46 -6.71 -63.21
C SER A 9 10.68 -7.06 -61.93
N THR A 10 10.83 -8.29 -61.46
CA THR A 10 10.23 -8.83 -60.24
C THR A 10 10.99 -8.47 -58.94
N ARG A 11 12.04 -7.65 -59.01
CA ARG A 11 12.88 -7.32 -57.88
C ARG A 11 12.44 -6.18 -56.95
N SER A 12 11.47 -5.36 -57.39
CA SER A 12 11.03 -4.16 -56.63
C SER A 12 10.01 -4.45 -55.51
N SER A 13 9.21 -5.53 -55.68
CA SER A 13 8.10 -5.81 -54.75
C SER A 13 8.58 -6.46 -53.44
N ILE A 14 9.67 -7.25 -53.46
CA ILE A 14 10.17 -7.96 -52.28
C ILE A 14 10.84 -7.01 -51.27
N ARG A 15 11.51 -5.94 -51.77
CA ARG A 15 12.14 -4.97 -50.85
C ARG A 15 11.11 -4.10 -50.11
N ARG A 16 9.96 -3.82 -50.70
CA ARG A 16 8.87 -3.05 -50.04
C ARG A 16 8.13 -3.85 -48.96
N LEU A 17 7.98 -5.17 -49.15
CA LEU A 17 7.37 -6.07 -48.16
C LEU A 17 8.24 -6.27 -46.93
N LEU A 18 9.57 -6.33 -47.08
CA LEU A 18 10.51 -6.49 -45.94
C LEU A 18 10.60 -5.22 -45.08
N VAL A 19 10.46 -4.02 -45.66
CA VAL A 19 10.48 -2.77 -44.90
C VAL A 19 9.18 -2.59 -44.11
N ALA A 20 8.02 -2.99 -44.64
CA ALA A 20 6.74 -2.92 -43.94
C ALA A 20 6.67 -3.91 -42.76
N GLY A 21 7.26 -5.12 -42.88
CA GLY A 21 7.31 -6.12 -41.81
C GLY A 21 8.20 -5.69 -40.61
N ALA A 22 9.30 -5.00 -40.87
CA ALA A 22 10.20 -4.51 -39.82
C ALA A 22 9.61 -3.36 -39.00
N ALA A 23 8.76 -2.50 -39.60
CA ALA A 23 8.11 -1.38 -38.91
C ALA A 23 7.01 -1.84 -37.95
N VAL A 24 6.31 -2.96 -38.23
CA VAL A 24 5.26 -3.50 -37.35
C VAL A 24 5.84 -4.22 -36.14
N ALA A 25 7.01 -4.88 -36.28
CA ALA A 25 7.68 -5.56 -35.16
C ALA A 25 8.25 -4.57 -34.13
N GLY A 26 8.65 -3.35 -34.53
CA GLY A 26 9.16 -2.31 -33.65
C GLY A 26 8.12 -1.68 -32.71
N LEU A 27 6.84 -1.69 -33.06
CA LEU A 27 5.76 -1.11 -32.26
C LEU A 27 5.31 -2.02 -31.11
N SER A 28 5.61 -3.32 -31.15
CA SER A 28 5.27 -4.27 -30.08
C SER A 28 6.26 -4.23 -28.91
N ALA A 29 7.46 -3.73 -29.09
CA ALA A 29 8.50 -3.69 -28.07
C ALA A 29 8.35 -2.52 -27.08
N CYS A 30 7.53 -1.52 -27.38
CA CYS A 30 7.37 -0.34 -26.51
C CYS A 30 6.36 -0.51 -25.36
N LYS A 31 5.66 -1.63 -25.24
CA LYS A 31 4.67 -1.84 -24.17
C LYS A 31 5.25 -2.20 -22.79
N SER A 32 6.52 -2.52 -22.70
CA SER A 32 7.13 -2.97 -21.44
C SER A 32 7.97 -1.92 -20.71
N LEU A 33 8.19 -0.74 -21.29
CA LEU A 33 9.09 0.28 -20.73
C LEU A 33 8.44 1.27 -19.75
N THR A 34 7.14 1.19 -19.52
CA THR A 34 6.39 2.17 -18.69
C THR A 34 5.68 1.56 -17.47
N SER A 35 5.80 0.26 -17.20
CA SER A 35 5.23 -0.32 -15.99
C SER A 35 6.19 -0.14 -14.82
N VAL A 36 5.84 0.74 -13.88
CA VAL A 36 6.52 0.81 -12.58
C VAL A 36 6.20 -0.48 -11.84
N GLU A 37 7.23 -1.24 -11.50
CA GLU A 37 7.09 -2.48 -10.73
C GLU A 37 7.25 -2.20 -9.24
N ALA A 38 6.51 -2.94 -8.41
CA ALA A 38 6.67 -2.92 -6.97
C ALA A 38 8.03 -3.55 -6.57
N SER A 39 8.68 -3.00 -5.56
CA SER A 39 9.99 -3.44 -5.09
C SER A 39 9.90 -4.49 -3.98
N PHE A 40 8.83 -4.47 -3.20
CA PHE A 40 8.65 -5.29 -2.00
C PHE A 40 7.40 -6.16 -2.11
N ASP A 41 7.47 -7.36 -1.55
CA ASP A 41 6.30 -8.19 -1.36
C ASP A 41 5.41 -7.60 -0.26
N ASN A 42 4.09 -7.81 -0.37
CA ASN A 42 3.16 -7.55 0.71
C ASN A 42 3.45 -8.53 1.86
N VAL A 43 3.36 -8.03 3.09
CA VAL A 43 3.61 -8.83 4.29
C VAL A 43 2.36 -8.85 5.15
N THR A 44 1.84 -10.04 5.43
CA THR A 44 0.75 -10.26 6.38
C THR A 44 1.32 -10.88 7.66
N ALA A 45 1.02 -10.27 8.81
CA ALA A 45 1.52 -10.70 10.10
C ALA A 45 0.47 -10.53 11.21
N ALA A 46 0.54 -11.40 12.21
CA ALA A 46 -0.16 -11.21 13.46
C ALA A 46 0.53 -10.14 14.31
N LEU A 47 -0.27 -9.28 14.91
CA LEU A 47 0.16 -8.15 15.72
C LEU A 47 -0.33 -8.32 17.15
N SER A 48 0.55 -8.09 18.13
CA SER A 48 0.21 -7.97 19.53
C SER A 48 0.67 -6.62 20.05
N VAL A 49 -0.28 -5.78 20.41
CA VAL A 49 -0.04 -4.43 20.93
C VAL A 49 -0.89 -4.20 22.17
N TYR A 50 -0.61 -3.13 22.87
CA TYR A 50 -1.33 -2.72 24.07
C TYR A 50 -1.90 -1.33 23.92
N ALA A 51 -2.92 -1.03 24.68
CA ALA A 51 -3.45 0.32 24.78
C ALA A 51 -2.41 1.27 25.37
N ILE A 52 -2.35 2.52 24.92
CA ILE A 52 -1.44 3.54 25.51
C ILE A 52 -1.73 3.71 26.99
N ASN A 53 -3.01 3.75 27.36
CA ASN A 53 -3.41 3.95 28.73
C ASN A 53 -3.55 2.61 29.48
N GLY A 54 -2.88 2.47 30.61
CA GLY A 54 -3.02 1.33 31.50
C GLY A 54 -2.31 0.05 31.04
N SER A 55 -1.41 0.13 30.08
CA SER A 55 -0.56 -0.99 29.68
C SER A 55 0.69 -1.12 30.55
N PRO A 56 1.34 -2.31 30.58
CA PRO A 56 2.63 -2.47 31.25
C PRO A 56 3.70 -1.54 30.67
N PRO A 57 4.61 -0.99 31.49
CA PRO A 57 5.74 -0.21 31.00
C PRO A 57 6.55 -0.98 29.96
N GLY A 58 6.93 -0.33 28.86
CA GLY A 58 7.70 -0.94 27.77
C GLY A 58 6.90 -1.85 26.84
N ALA A 59 5.58 -1.97 27.01
CA ALA A 59 4.74 -2.70 26.08
C ALA A 59 4.60 -1.93 24.73
N PRO A 60 4.60 -2.63 23.58
CA PRO A 60 4.38 -1.96 22.29
C PRO A 60 2.96 -1.42 22.22
N THR A 61 2.80 -0.14 21.96
CA THR A 61 1.52 0.57 21.92
C THR A 61 1.20 1.20 20.58
N ALA A 62 2.08 1.04 19.61
CA ALA A 62 1.98 1.65 18.29
C ALA A 62 2.38 0.68 17.18
N MET A 63 2.14 1.07 15.94
CA MET A 63 2.52 0.34 14.74
C MET A 63 3.30 1.24 13.80
N SER A 64 4.46 0.74 13.33
CA SER A 64 5.16 1.29 12.19
C SER A 64 4.83 0.48 10.96
N LEU A 65 4.05 1.04 10.05
CA LEU A 65 3.61 0.36 8.83
C LEU A 65 4.77 0.07 7.89
N PHE A 66 5.64 1.05 7.69
CA PHE A 66 6.78 0.87 6.79
C PHE A 66 7.72 -0.25 7.28
N ASN A 67 7.95 -0.33 8.57
CA ASN A 67 8.78 -1.37 9.16
C ASN A 67 8.02 -2.72 9.31
N GLY A 68 6.69 -2.69 9.34
CA GLY A 68 5.85 -3.88 9.41
C GLY A 68 5.79 -4.54 10.79
N PHE A 69 6.11 -3.81 11.88
CA PHE A 69 6.10 -4.36 13.24
C PHE A 69 5.67 -3.35 14.31
N PRO A 70 5.29 -3.87 15.50
CA PRO A 70 4.93 -3.04 16.65
C PRO A 70 6.05 -2.11 17.09
N SER A 71 5.67 -0.95 17.61
CA SER A 71 6.55 0.10 18.10
C SER A 71 6.00 0.68 19.41
N HIS A 72 6.73 1.60 20.02
CA HIS A 72 6.27 2.37 21.16
C HIS A 72 5.80 3.75 20.70
N ALA A 73 4.70 4.22 21.27
CA ALA A 73 4.15 5.53 20.94
C ALA A 73 5.00 6.73 21.44
N ASP A 74 5.96 6.47 22.34
CA ASP A 74 6.92 7.46 22.88
C ASP A 74 8.14 7.66 21.97
N GLN A 75 8.35 6.77 21.00
CA GLN A 75 9.41 6.93 20.01
C GLN A 75 8.96 7.90 18.92
N ALA A 76 9.31 9.16 19.08
CA ALA A 76 8.95 10.20 18.12
C ALA A 76 9.27 9.77 16.67
N PHE A 77 8.26 9.86 15.78
CA PHE A 77 8.37 9.58 14.34
C PHE A 77 8.67 8.13 13.92
N ALA A 78 8.69 7.19 14.85
CA ALA A 78 8.95 5.79 14.55
C ALA A 78 7.69 4.97 14.26
N TYR A 79 6.50 5.57 14.34
CA TYR A 79 5.21 4.88 14.15
C TYR A 79 4.23 5.70 13.32
N ASP A 80 3.26 5.03 12.69
CA ASP A 80 2.21 5.66 11.91
C ASP A 80 0.96 5.94 12.76
N PHE A 81 0.58 5.00 13.61
CA PHE A 81 -0.53 5.16 14.55
C PHE A 81 -0.32 4.34 15.82
N ALA A 82 -0.99 4.75 16.86
CA ALA A 82 -1.00 4.06 18.15
C ALA A 82 -2.38 3.47 18.45
N PHE A 83 -2.44 2.66 19.50
CA PHE A 83 -3.63 1.94 19.93
C PHE A 83 -4.05 2.38 21.34
N ASP A 84 -5.35 2.53 21.53
CA ASP A 84 -5.95 2.61 22.87
C ASP A 84 -7.24 1.78 22.93
N ILE A 85 -7.81 1.64 24.10
CA ILE A 85 -9.11 1.01 24.33
C ILE A 85 -9.99 2.02 25.06
N ASP A 86 -11.14 2.33 24.47
CA ASP A 86 -12.10 3.27 25.07
C ASP A 86 -12.87 2.66 26.25
N THR A 87 -13.69 3.47 26.87
CA THR A 87 -14.54 3.05 28.01
C THR A 87 -15.61 2.02 27.63
N SER A 88 -15.92 1.87 26.35
CA SER A 88 -16.86 0.86 25.83
C SER A 88 -16.17 -0.45 25.44
N GLY A 89 -14.85 -0.55 25.63
CA GLY A 89 -14.04 -1.74 25.30
C GLY A 89 -13.71 -1.87 23.82
N LYS A 90 -13.82 -0.79 23.03
CA LYS A 90 -13.45 -0.77 21.62
C LYS A 90 -12.03 -0.23 21.42
N VAL A 91 -11.39 -0.66 20.36
CA VAL A 91 -10.07 -0.15 19.98
C VAL A 91 -10.20 1.26 19.39
N VAL A 92 -9.33 2.16 19.84
CA VAL A 92 -9.14 3.49 19.27
C VAL A 92 -7.79 3.49 18.53
N LEU A 93 -7.83 3.71 17.23
CA LEU A 93 -6.64 3.96 16.42
C LEU A 93 -6.35 5.45 16.44
N ILE A 94 -5.13 5.81 16.82
CA ILE A 94 -4.70 7.20 17.05
C ILE A 94 -3.56 7.52 16.09
N PRO A 95 -3.80 8.27 14.99
CA PRO A 95 -2.73 8.70 14.10
C PRO A 95 -1.61 9.42 14.85
N ALA A 96 -0.36 9.21 14.41
CA ALA A 96 0.81 9.73 15.11
C ALA A 96 0.77 11.25 15.35
N ARG A 97 0.18 12.03 14.43
CA ARG A 97 0.01 13.49 14.59
C ARG A 97 -0.90 13.92 15.74
N GLN A 98 -1.76 13.03 16.21
CA GLN A 98 -2.60 13.31 17.39
C GLN A 98 -1.82 13.22 18.70
N LEU A 99 -0.68 12.51 18.70
CA LEU A 99 0.18 12.35 19.87
C LEU A 99 1.46 13.19 19.77
N ALA A 100 2.00 13.32 18.57
CA ALA A 100 3.23 14.06 18.28
C ALA A 100 2.93 15.28 17.41
N THR A 101 2.62 16.41 18.03
CA THR A 101 2.25 17.67 17.34
C THR A 101 3.39 18.29 16.53
N GLN A 102 4.62 17.78 16.68
CA GLN A 102 5.81 18.26 15.96
C GLN A 102 6.05 17.57 14.62
N LEU A 103 5.20 16.61 14.21
CA LEU A 103 5.30 15.98 12.89
C LEU A 103 5.05 17.03 11.81
N SER A 104 6.07 17.23 10.97
CA SER A 104 5.97 18.18 9.85
C SER A 104 4.91 17.71 8.84
N ALA A 105 4.17 18.64 8.25
CA ALA A 105 3.58 18.40 6.97
C ALA A 105 4.74 18.10 5.98
N PRO A 106 4.67 17.08 5.13
CA PRO A 106 3.50 16.40 4.62
C PRO A 106 3.29 14.96 5.16
N TYR A 107 3.69 14.64 6.37
CA TYR A 107 3.36 13.35 6.98
C TYR A 107 1.92 13.34 7.49
N SER A 108 1.11 12.36 7.11
CA SER A 108 -0.26 12.19 7.61
C SER A 108 -0.72 10.73 7.49
N VAL A 109 -1.69 10.35 8.32
CA VAL A 109 -2.27 9.00 8.33
C VAL A 109 -3.78 9.09 8.17
N GLY A 110 -4.29 8.48 7.12
CA GLY A 110 -5.71 8.32 6.85
C GLY A 110 -6.20 6.95 7.30
N LEU A 111 -7.34 6.91 7.98
CA LEU A 111 -7.98 5.70 8.48
C LEU A 111 -9.39 5.59 7.90
N GLN A 112 -9.78 4.37 7.49
CA GLN A 112 -11.12 4.10 6.96
C GLN A 112 -11.58 2.70 7.33
N VAL A 113 -12.77 2.58 7.94
CA VAL A 113 -13.43 1.27 8.07
C VAL A 113 -13.90 0.82 6.69
N VAL A 114 -13.53 -0.37 6.29
CA VAL A 114 -13.96 -0.96 5.01
C VAL A 114 -14.91 -2.14 5.27
N PRO A 115 -15.97 -2.27 4.48
CA PRO A 115 -16.90 -3.39 4.63
C PRO A 115 -16.27 -4.71 4.19
N GLY A 116 -16.74 -5.81 4.76
CA GLY A 116 -16.32 -7.15 4.41
C GLY A 116 -15.37 -7.79 5.44
N VAL A 117 -14.86 -8.96 5.08
CA VAL A 117 -13.88 -9.69 5.89
C VAL A 117 -12.46 -9.39 5.41
N PHE A 118 -11.50 -9.50 6.30
CA PHE A 118 -10.09 -9.15 6.03
C PHE A 118 -9.53 -9.78 4.75
N ALA A 119 -9.82 -11.07 4.54
CA ALA A 119 -9.33 -11.79 3.36
C ALA A 119 -9.95 -11.31 2.03
N ALA A 120 -11.15 -10.70 2.07
CA ALA A 120 -11.82 -10.23 0.86
C ALA A 120 -11.45 -8.79 0.47
N VAL A 121 -10.73 -8.06 1.34
CA VAL A 121 -10.23 -6.72 1.04
C VAL A 121 -8.88 -6.87 0.34
N ASP A 122 -8.88 -6.89 -0.98
CA ASP A 122 -7.69 -7.10 -1.82
C ASP A 122 -7.03 -5.79 -2.31
N ARG A 123 -7.70 -4.64 -2.10
CA ARG A 123 -7.19 -3.31 -2.48
C ARG A 123 -7.54 -2.24 -1.45
N ALA A 124 -6.64 -1.29 -1.31
CA ALA A 124 -6.91 -0.05 -0.58
C ALA A 124 -7.97 0.80 -1.32
N PRO A 125 -8.93 1.40 -0.60
CA PRO A 125 -9.82 2.39 -1.18
C PRO A 125 -9.06 3.56 -1.80
N LYS A 126 -9.61 4.14 -2.86
CA LYS A 126 -8.99 5.31 -3.54
C LYS A 126 -9.25 6.63 -2.81
N SER A 127 -10.24 6.68 -1.94
CA SER A 127 -10.68 7.88 -1.21
C SER A 127 -11.57 7.50 -0.03
N GLY A 128 -11.94 8.48 0.79
CA GLY A 128 -12.83 8.28 1.93
C GLY A 128 -12.09 8.06 3.24
N TYR A 129 -10.77 8.26 3.26
CA TYR A 129 -10.00 8.23 4.49
C TYR A 129 -10.26 9.46 5.35
N THR A 130 -10.44 9.23 6.65
CA THR A 130 -10.42 10.29 7.64
C THR A 130 -8.98 10.52 8.06
N VAL A 131 -8.42 11.66 7.69
CA VAL A 131 -7.00 11.98 7.86
C VAL A 131 -6.74 12.56 9.24
N ASP A 132 -5.68 12.08 9.89
CA ASP A 132 -5.18 12.54 11.20
C ASP A 132 -6.28 12.68 12.26
N SER A 133 -7.26 11.78 12.26
CA SER A 133 -8.36 11.75 13.21
C SER A 133 -8.49 10.37 13.85
N LEU A 134 -8.96 10.34 15.09
CA LEU A 134 -9.20 9.10 15.83
C LEU A 134 -10.23 8.23 15.11
N LEU A 135 -10.01 6.93 15.09
CA LEU A 135 -10.97 5.96 14.58
C LEU A 135 -11.29 4.89 15.63
N VAL A 136 -12.56 4.78 16.03
CA VAL A 136 -13.02 3.76 16.97
C VAL A 136 -13.53 2.54 16.22
N VAL A 137 -13.00 1.35 16.54
CA VAL A 137 -13.34 0.10 15.86
C VAL A 137 -13.56 -1.04 16.83
N GLY A 138 -14.46 -1.95 16.50
CA GLY A 138 -14.70 -3.18 17.25
C GLY A 138 -13.90 -4.36 16.73
N VAL A 139 -14.01 -5.48 17.42
CA VAL A 139 -13.50 -6.78 16.98
C VAL A 139 -14.09 -7.12 15.60
N ARG A 140 -13.27 -7.68 14.71
CA ARG A 140 -13.55 -8.01 13.30
C ARG A 140 -13.78 -6.82 12.37
N SER A 141 -13.67 -5.58 12.84
CA SER A 141 -13.66 -4.42 11.93
C SER A 141 -12.38 -4.42 11.10
N VAL A 142 -12.53 -4.31 9.80
CA VAL A 142 -11.39 -4.15 8.87
C VAL A 142 -11.17 -2.67 8.62
N VAL A 143 -9.92 -2.23 8.77
CA VAL A 143 -9.50 -0.85 8.56
C VAL A 143 -8.50 -0.80 7.43
N ALA A 144 -8.76 0.02 6.41
CA ALA A 144 -7.75 0.43 5.45
C ALA A 144 -7.02 1.65 6.01
N ILE A 145 -5.72 1.68 5.79
CA ILE A 145 -4.82 2.70 6.31
C ILE A 145 -3.98 3.23 5.15
N GLU A 146 -3.96 4.55 4.99
CA GLU A 146 -3.10 5.27 4.08
C GLU A 146 -2.07 6.05 4.89
N SER A 147 -0.79 5.81 4.68
CA SER A 147 0.29 6.61 5.26
C SER A 147 0.92 7.46 4.17
N HIS A 148 0.72 8.76 4.26
CA HIS A 148 1.36 9.74 3.41
C HIS A 148 2.69 10.14 4.05
N ASP A 149 3.80 9.67 3.48
CA ASP A 149 5.15 9.93 3.98
C ASP A 149 6.03 10.43 2.83
N PHE A 150 6.13 11.74 2.72
CA PHE A 150 6.91 12.37 1.66
C PHE A 150 8.39 11.95 1.72
N SER A 151 8.95 11.74 2.90
CA SER A 151 10.37 11.39 3.03
C SER A 151 10.71 10.04 2.42
N ARG A 152 9.79 9.08 2.51
CA ARG A 152 9.95 7.73 1.96
C ARG A 152 9.46 7.58 0.53
N CYS A 153 8.44 8.35 0.15
CA CYS A 153 7.79 8.25 -1.15
C CYS A 153 8.10 9.41 -2.10
N GLN A 154 9.02 10.31 -1.78
CA GLN A 154 9.29 11.53 -2.54
C GLN A 154 9.68 11.30 -4.01
N PHE A 155 10.29 10.17 -4.33
CA PHE A 155 10.69 9.81 -5.69
C PHE A 155 9.78 8.77 -6.34
N ALA A 156 8.68 8.41 -5.68
CA ALA A 156 7.76 7.42 -6.21
C ALA A 156 6.88 7.99 -7.30
N ILE A 157 6.89 7.35 -8.47
CA ILE A 157 6.15 7.81 -9.66
C ILE A 157 4.64 7.57 -9.50
N LYS A 158 4.23 6.50 -8.80
CA LYS A 158 2.82 6.12 -8.66
C LYS A 158 2.05 6.90 -7.60
N GLY A 159 2.73 7.41 -6.58
CA GLY A 159 2.09 8.18 -5.49
C GLY A 159 2.96 8.29 -4.26
N GLN A 160 2.57 9.18 -3.36
CA GLN A 160 3.34 9.53 -2.16
C GLN A 160 2.84 8.83 -0.89
N SER A 161 1.92 7.88 -1.03
CA SER A 161 1.35 7.11 0.08
C SER A 161 1.69 5.63 -0.06
N TYR A 162 1.84 4.93 1.04
CA TYR A 162 1.79 3.48 1.12
C TYR A 162 0.57 3.05 1.94
N PHE A 163 0.14 1.80 1.74
CA PHE A 163 -1.15 1.35 2.22
C PHE A 163 -1.03 0.10 3.07
N SER A 164 -1.99 -0.07 3.98
CA SER A 164 -2.14 -1.30 4.75
C SER A 164 -3.61 -1.57 5.04
N LYS A 165 -3.91 -2.80 5.41
CA LYS A 165 -5.18 -3.18 6.01
C LYS A 165 -4.93 -3.87 7.34
N LEU A 166 -5.82 -3.64 8.30
CA LEU A 166 -5.76 -4.20 9.64
C LEU A 166 -7.15 -4.74 10.03
N VAL A 167 -7.18 -5.84 10.75
CA VAL A 167 -8.38 -6.32 11.45
C VAL A 167 -8.07 -6.53 12.92
N VAL A 168 -8.98 -6.11 13.79
CA VAL A 168 -8.91 -6.41 15.23
C VAL A 168 -9.44 -7.81 15.45
N ASP A 169 -8.58 -8.72 15.89
CA ASP A 169 -8.93 -10.13 16.13
C ASP A 169 -9.57 -10.32 17.50
N SER A 170 -8.96 -9.75 18.54
CA SER A 170 -9.46 -9.82 19.93
C SER A 170 -8.94 -8.68 20.80
N ILE A 171 -9.64 -8.45 21.90
CA ILE A 171 -9.28 -7.45 22.92
C ILE A 171 -9.33 -8.14 24.27
N ASP A 172 -8.25 -8.10 25.03
CA ASP A 172 -8.19 -8.47 26.43
C ASP A 172 -8.24 -7.19 27.29
N LEU A 173 -9.37 -6.95 27.89
CA LEU A 173 -9.60 -5.75 28.70
C LEU A 173 -8.81 -5.77 30.01
N ALA A 174 -8.52 -6.96 30.57
CA ALA A 174 -7.81 -7.08 31.82
C ALA A 174 -6.32 -6.69 31.70
N THR A 175 -5.70 -7.10 30.61
CA THR A 175 -4.29 -6.77 30.30
C THR A 175 -4.16 -5.59 29.36
N ARG A 176 -5.28 -5.06 28.83
CA ARG A 176 -5.34 -4.02 27.83
C ARG A 176 -4.60 -4.37 26.53
N LYS A 177 -4.56 -5.66 26.23
CA LYS A 177 -3.89 -6.20 25.04
C LYS A 177 -4.85 -6.29 23.86
N ILE A 178 -4.36 -5.90 22.71
CA ILE A 178 -5.07 -5.97 21.42
C ILE A 178 -4.31 -6.95 20.53
N SER A 179 -5.00 -7.97 20.03
CA SER A 179 -4.48 -8.83 18.96
C SER A 179 -5.13 -8.42 17.66
N ALA A 180 -4.32 -8.30 16.62
CA ALA A 180 -4.77 -7.89 15.29
C ALA A 180 -3.98 -8.63 14.21
N THR A 181 -4.51 -8.68 13.01
CA THR A 181 -3.80 -9.09 11.80
C THR A 181 -3.64 -7.89 10.88
N VAL A 182 -2.45 -7.70 10.34
CA VAL A 182 -2.13 -6.58 9.44
C VAL A 182 -1.52 -7.10 8.13
N THR A 183 -1.93 -6.54 7.00
CA THR A 183 -1.19 -6.65 5.73
C THR A 183 -0.61 -5.30 5.40
N VAL A 184 0.70 -5.25 5.16
CA VAL A 184 1.42 -4.03 4.81
C VAL A 184 1.91 -4.08 3.37
N ASN A 185 1.60 -3.05 2.60
CA ASN A 185 2.16 -2.80 1.28
C ASN A 185 3.04 -1.54 1.36
N ARG A 186 4.36 -1.76 1.35
CA ARG A 186 5.37 -0.68 1.46
C ARG A 186 5.70 -0.01 0.14
N ASN A 187 5.03 -0.39 -0.95
CA ASN A 187 5.30 0.16 -2.27
C ASN A 187 4.46 1.42 -2.47
N CYS A 188 5.13 2.56 -2.56
CA CYS A 188 4.47 3.85 -2.70
C CYS A 188 3.56 3.91 -3.94
N GLY A 189 2.29 4.27 -3.72
CA GLY A 189 1.27 4.37 -4.76
C GLY A 189 0.65 3.05 -5.22
N PHE A 190 1.07 1.90 -4.70
CA PHE A 190 0.44 0.61 -5.00
C PHE A 190 -0.64 0.29 -3.97
N THR A 191 -1.82 -0.08 -4.44
CA THR A 191 -3.02 -0.28 -3.62
C THR A 191 -3.35 -1.74 -3.33
N SER A 192 -2.80 -2.69 -4.09
CA SER A 192 -3.10 -4.11 -3.95
C SER A 192 -2.55 -4.69 -2.65
N PHE A 193 -3.38 -5.51 -1.98
CA PHE A 193 -3.04 -6.30 -0.79
C PHE A 193 -2.88 -7.80 -1.10
N ALA A 194 -2.90 -8.18 -2.38
CA ALA A 194 -2.64 -9.56 -2.78
C ALA A 194 -1.25 -10.02 -2.35
N ASP A 195 -1.10 -11.32 -2.08
CA ASP A 195 0.18 -11.92 -1.70
C ASP A 195 1.26 -11.69 -2.77
N GLY A 196 2.50 -11.56 -2.32
CA GLY A 196 3.64 -11.24 -3.17
C GLY A 196 3.70 -9.77 -3.57
N ARG A 197 4.34 -9.48 -4.71
CA ARG A 197 4.49 -8.11 -5.21
C ARG A 197 3.18 -7.58 -5.75
N PRO A 198 2.72 -6.40 -5.30
CA PRO A 198 1.51 -5.79 -5.83
C PRO A 198 1.63 -5.49 -7.32
N LYS A 199 0.53 -5.74 -8.05
CA LYS A 199 0.40 -5.50 -9.49
C LYS A 199 -0.82 -4.63 -9.70
N ASP A 200 -0.64 -3.32 -9.80
CA ASP A 200 -1.72 -2.35 -10.09
C ASP A 200 -1.25 -1.23 -11.06
#